data_3a70d6ab58aeccee905b015d6e22b38e
#
_entry.id   3a70d6ab58aeccee905b015d6e22b38e
#
_cell.length_a   1.000
_cell.length_b   1.000
_cell.length_c   1.000
_cell.angle_alpha   90.00
_cell.angle_beta   90.00
_cell.angle_gamma   90.00
#
_symmetry.space_group_name_H-M   'P 1'
#
loop_
_entity.id
_entity.type
_entity.pdbx_description
1 polymer ?
#
loop_
_entity_poly.entity_id
_entity_poly.type
_entity_poly.pdbx_seq_one_letter_code
_entity_poly.pdbx_strand_id
1 'polypeptide(L)'
;MSKEIILDYITDAAGRFYTEAGIEYPSNAREYYRDVLANPLVFAKVIVGKGFLVAMAAPSFLHPGKLQASELAWYVEPEFRGTSTAIKLMKMYEAEALERGCTEIGMVCLESINPETTGKIYEKLGYNKHETHYIKEVK
;
A
#
# COMPACT_ATOMS: atom_id res chain seq x y z
N MET A 1 14.61 11.70 -0.60
CA MET A 1 14.64 10.85 -1.81
C MET A 1 13.86 11.54 -2.92
N SER A 2 14.38 11.56 -4.14
CA SER A 2 13.72 12.24 -5.25
C SER A 2 12.47 11.49 -5.72
N LYS A 3 11.52 12.24 -6.29
CA LYS A 3 10.30 11.67 -6.86
C LYS A 3 10.60 10.68 -7.99
N GLU A 4 11.64 10.92 -8.77
CA GLU A 4 12.01 10.04 -9.88
C GLU A 4 12.56 8.71 -9.38
N ILE A 5 13.35 8.70 -8.32
CA ILE A 5 13.86 7.46 -7.71
C ILE A 5 12.69 6.62 -7.17
N ILE A 6 11.73 7.28 -6.50
CA ILE A 6 10.53 6.61 -5.99
C ILE A 6 9.74 6.01 -7.14
N LEU A 7 9.49 6.78 -8.19
CA LEU A 7 8.74 6.33 -9.35
C LEU A 7 9.44 5.16 -10.06
N ASP A 8 10.75 5.25 -10.23
CA ASP A 8 11.54 4.20 -10.87
C ASP A 8 11.44 2.89 -10.10
N TYR A 9 11.63 2.97 -8.78
CA TYR A 9 11.56 1.76 -7.94
C TYR A 9 10.16 1.17 -7.93
N ILE A 10 9.12 1.98 -7.74
CA ILE A 10 7.74 1.48 -7.70
C ILE A 10 7.36 0.85 -9.02
N THR A 11 7.72 1.46 -10.15
CA THR A 11 7.41 0.92 -11.47
C THR A 11 8.04 -0.46 -11.66
N ASP A 12 9.31 -0.60 -11.29
CA ASP A 12 10.02 -1.86 -11.40
C ASP A 12 9.46 -2.93 -10.45
N ALA A 13 9.34 -2.60 -9.17
CA ALA A 13 8.87 -3.54 -8.15
C ALA A 13 7.40 -3.95 -8.35
N ALA A 14 6.56 -3.05 -8.85
CA ALA A 14 5.16 -3.35 -9.14
C ALA A 14 5.02 -4.46 -10.19
N GLY A 15 5.94 -4.56 -11.15
CA GLY A 15 5.95 -5.66 -12.11
C GLY A 15 6.07 -7.01 -11.40
N ARG A 16 6.93 -7.10 -10.41
CA ARG A 16 7.10 -8.32 -9.59
C ARG A 16 5.89 -8.58 -8.72
N PHE A 17 5.33 -7.52 -8.13
CA PHE A 17 4.12 -7.62 -7.33
C PHE A 17 2.94 -8.15 -8.15
N TYR A 18 2.71 -7.59 -9.33
CA TYR A 18 1.62 -8.01 -10.21
C TYR A 18 1.77 -9.47 -10.64
N THR A 19 2.98 -9.91 -10.95
CA THR A 19 3.25 -11.30 -11.28
C THR A 19 2.87 -12.22 -10.12
N GLU A 20 3.27 -11.88 -8.91
CA GLU A 20 2.97 -12.68 -7.71
C GLU A 20 1.47 -12.68 -7.41
N ALA A 21 0.80 -11.56 -7.61
CA ALA A 21 -0.64 -11.43 -7.36
C ALA A 21 -1.50 -12.05 -8.47
N GLY A 22 -0.92 -12.44 -9.60
CA GLY A 22 -1.66 -12.98 -10.73
C GLY A 22 -2.43 -11.91 -11.49
N ILE A 23 -1.95 -10.68 -11.49
CA ILE A 23 -2.59 -9.53 -12.15
C ILE A 23 -1.75 -9.13 -13.35
N GLU A 24 -2.42 -8.78 -14.46
CA GLU A 24 -1.74 -8.32 -15.66
C GLU A 24 -1.07 -6.96 -15.42
N TYR A 25 0.22 -6.85 -15.77
CA TYR A 25 0.97 -5.62 -15.62
C TYR A 25 0.73 -4.71 -16.83
N PRO A 26 0.30 -3.44 -16.63
CA PRO A 26 -0.04 -2.56 -17.75
C PRO A 26 1.21 -2.10 -18.51
N SER A 27 1.08 -1.96 -19.84
CA SER A 27 2.17 -1.52 -20.70
C SER A 27 2.59 -0.07 -20.46
N ASN A 28 1.67 0.75 -19.92
CA ASN A 28 1.92 2.16 -19.62
C ASN A 28 2.12 2.40 -18.12
N ALA A 29 2.65 1.41 -17.40
CA ALA A 29 2.73 1.43 -15.94
C ALA A 29 3.44 2.68 -15.39
N ARG A 30 4.58 3.06 -15.96
CA ARG A 30 5.34 4.21 -15.44
C ARG A 30 4.54 5.51 -15.51
N GLU A 31 3.88 5.73 -16.64
CA GLU A 31 3.04 6.92 -16.85
C GLU A 31 1.85 6.91 -15.89
N TYR A 32 1.21 5.76 -15.74
CA TYR A 32 0.10 5.57 -14.83
C TYR A 32 0.52 5.85 -13.37
N TYR A 33 1.63 5.30 -12.91
CA TYR A 33 2.10 5.53 -11.53
C TYR A 33 2.55 6.97 -11.32
N ARG A 34 3.11 7.62 -12.34
CA ARG A 34 3.42 9.05 -12.25
C ARG A 34 2.16 9.84 -11.94
N ASP A 35 1.08 9.56 -12.65
CA ASP A 35 -0.20 10.25 -12.45
C ASP A 35 -0.80 9.95 -11.07
N VAL A 36 -0.78 8.69 -10.66
CA VAL A 36 -1.28 8.29 -9.33
C VAL A 36 -0.51 9.02 -8.23
N LEU A 37 0.81 9.03 -8.31
CA LEU A 37 1.66 9.64 -7.28
C LEU A 37 1.63 11.17 -7.32
N ALA A 38 1.13 11.77 -8.39
CA ALA A 38 0.94 13.22 -8.49
C ALA A 38 -0.31 13.69 -7.74
N ASN A 39 -1.24 12.78 -7.43
CA ASN A 39 -2.44 13.12 -6.67
C ASN A 39 -2.05 13.48 -5.23
N PRO A 40 -2.41 14.69 -4.73
CA PRO A 40 -2.01 15.13 -3.40
C PRO A 40 -2.58 14.28 -2.25
N LEU A 41 -3.63 13.50 -2.50
CA LEU A 41 -4.18 12.58 -1.49
C LEU A 41 -3.37 11.29 -1.39
N VAL A 42 -2.56 10.98 -2.40
CA VAL A 42 -1.77 9.74 -2.47
C VAL A 42 -0.36 10.01 -1.96
N PHE A 43 0.18 9.05 -1.22
CA PHE A 43 1.57 9.10 -0.81
C PHE A 43 2.20 7.71 -0.87
N ALA A 44 3.51 7.68 -1.04
CA ALA A 44 4.26 6.43 -1.14
C ALA A 44 5.42 6.43 -0.15
N LYS A 45 5.64 5.29 0.46
CA LYS A 45 6.81 5.03 1.30
C LYS A 45 7.63 3.94 0.64
N VAL A 46 8.92 4.17 0.49
CA VAL A 46 9.81 3.31 -0.27
C VAL A 46 11.10 3.07 0.51
N ILE A 47 11.51 1.82 0.56
CA ILE A 47 12.87 1.43 0.93
C ILE A 47 13.43 0.77 -0.32
N VAL A 48 14.24 1.51 -1.07
CA VAL A 48 14.71 1.10 -2.39
C VAL A 48 15.40 -0.26 -2.33
N GLY A 49 14.99 -1.16 -3.22
CA GLY A 49 15.52 -2.52 -3.27
C GLY A 49 14.87 -3.48 -2.28
N LYS A 50 14.02 -2.99 -1.38
CA LYS A 50 13.43 -3.81 -0.31
C LYS A 50 11.91 -3.86 -0.33
N GLY A 51 11.25 -2.74 -0.63
CA GLY A 51 9.80 -2.72 -0.68
C GLY A 51 9.19 -1.34 -0.78
N PHE A 52 7.86 -1.31 -0.94
CA PHE A 52 7.10 -0.07 -1.00
C PHE A 52 5.71 -0.24 -0.37
N LEU A 53 5.12 0.89 0.00
CA LEU A 53 3.73 0.96 0.43
C LEU A 53 3.15 2.25 -0.15
N VAL A 54 2.05 2.12 -0.89
CA VAL A 54 1.33 3.26 -1.47
C VAL A 54 -0.02 3.36 -0.78
N ALA A 55 -0.39 4.57 -0.41
CA ALA A 55 -1.60 4.81 0.36
C ALA A 55 -2.30 6.10 -0.07
N MET A 56 -3.53 6.25 0.37
CA MET A 56 -4.32 7.45 0.16
C MET A 56 -4.91 7.92 1.49
N ALA A 57 -4.86 9.23 1.74
CA ALA A 57 -5.52 9.85 2.90
C ALA A 57 -6.68 10.70 2.39
N ALA A 58 -7.90 10.38 2.80
CA ALA A 58 -9.11 11.05 2.30
C ALA A 58 -10.17 11.13 3.41
N PRO A 59 -11.19 12.02 3.24
CA PRO A 59 -12.30 12.06 4.17
C PRO A 59 -12.98 10.71 4.31
N SER A 60 -13.27 10.31 5.56
CA SER A 60 -14.00 9.08 5.82
C SER A 60 -15.48 9.29 5.57
N PHE A 61 -16.09 8.44 4.76
CA PHE A 61 -17.54 8.51 4.50
C PHE A 61 -18.34 8.07 5.74
N LEU A 62 -17.85 7.06 6.46
CA LEU A 62 -18.56 6.50 7.62
C LEU A 62 -18.38 7.33 8.90
N HIS A 63 -17.35 8.17 8.94
CA HIS A 63 -17.05 8.99 10.11
C HIS A 63 -16.89 10.45 9.69
N PRO A 64 -17.99 11.21 9.55
CA PRO A 64 -17.95 12.58 9.08
C PRO A 64 -16.98 13.48 9.87
N GLY A 65 -16.24 14.31 9.14
CA GLY A 65 -15.28 15.21 9.76
C GLY A 65 -13.93 14.58 10.08
N LYS A 66 -13.74 13.30 9.77
CA LYS A 66 -12.48 12.58 10.02
C LYS A 66 -11.79 12.20 8.73
N LEU A 67 -10.46 12.06 8.78
CA LEU A 67 -9.64 11.57 7.67
C LEU A 67 -9.26 10.13 7.92
N GLN A 68 -9.24 9.36 6.85
CA GLN A 68 -8.85 7.95 6.87
C GLN A 68 -7.72 7.73 5.89
N ALA A 69 -6.68 7.02 6.33
CA ALA A 69 -5.65 6.51 5.44
C ALA A 69 -6.01 5.08 5.04
N SER A 70 -5.79 4.76 3.77
CA SER A 70 -6.05 3.43 3.24
C SER A 70 -4.86 2.98 2.41
N GLU A 71 -4.39 1.77 2.65
CA GLU A 71 -3.33 1.20 1.86
C GLU A 71 -3.88 0.80 0.49
N LEU A 72 -3.20 1.20 -0.57
CA LEU A 72 -3.54 0.85 -1.95
C LEU A 72 -2.72 -0.32 -2.45
N ALA A 73 -1.43 -0.38 -2.07
CA ALA A 73 -0.53 -1.47 -2.41
C ALA A 73 0.62 -1.53 -1.41
N TRP A 74 1.00 -2.74 -1.02
CA TRP A 74 2.10 -2.96 -0.09
C TRP A 74 2.86 -4.19 -0.55
N TYR A 75 4.15 -4.01 -0.83
CA TYR A 75 4.99 -5.07 -1.38
C TYR A 75 6.36 -5.05 -0.71
N VAL A 76 6.83 -6.23 -0.33
CA VAL A 76 8.19 -6.44 0.18
C VAL A 76 8.85 -7.44 -0.76
N GLU A 77 10.05 -7.12 -1.21
CA GLU A 77 10.82 -8.04 -2.06
C GLU A 77 11.01 -9.37 -1.33
N PRO A 78 10.92 -10.51 -2.04
CA PRO A 78 10.93 -11.83 -1.38
C PRO A 78 12.10 -12.05 -0.42
N GLU A 79 13.31 -11.59 -0.76
CA GLU A 79 14.49 -11.77 0.08
C GLU A 79 14.41 -11.01 1.41
N PHE A 80 13.54 -10.03 1.52
CA PHE A 80 13.40 -9.20 2.73
C PHE A 80 12.15 -9.53 3.54
N ARG A 81 11.36 -10.51 3.13
CA ARG A 81 10.22 -11.00 3.90
C ARG A 81 10.72 -11.76 5.13
N GLY A 82 10.05 -11.55 6.25
CA GLY A 82 10.50 -12.10 7.52
C GLY A 82 11.58 -11.28 8.20
N THR A 83 11.98 -10.15 7.60
CA THR A 83 12.87 -9.17 8.20
C THR A 83 12.08 -7.97 8.72
N SER A 84 12.75 -6.95 9.22
CA SER A 84 12.11 -5.74 9.74
C SER A 84 11.54 -4.82 8.65
N THR A 85 11.74 -5.11 7.37
CA THR A 85 11.33 -4.24 6.25
C THR A 85 9.83 -3.98 6.23
N ALA A 86 9.01 -5.02 6.36
CA ALA A 86 7.56 -4.88 6.36
C ALA A 86 7.08 -3.94 7.47
N ILE A 87 7.58 -4.13 8.67
CA ILE A 87 7.22 -3.31 9.84
C ILE A 87 7.69 -1.87 9.68
N LYS A 88 8.88 -1.66 9.13
CA LYS A 88 9.40 -0.32 8.87
C LYS A 88 8.51 0.45 7.89
N LEU A 89 8.09 -0.21 6.81
CA LEU A 89 7.16 0.40 5.84
C LEU A 89 5.83 0.77 6.49
N MET A 90 5.28 -0.13 7.30
CA MET A 90 4.02 0.17 8.01
C MET A 90 4.18 1.33 8.98
N LYS A 91 5.28 1.41 9.71
CA LYS A 91 5.53 2.54 10.61
C LYS A 91 5.70 3.85 9.86
N MET A 92 6.35 3.83 8.70
CA MET A 92 6.47 5.01 7.84
C MET A 92 5.10 5.46 7.34
N TYR A 93 4.25 4.52 6.98
CA TYR A 93 2.88 4.77 6.56
C TYR A 93 2.06 5.39 7.70
N GLU A 94 2.08 4.77 8.87
CA GLU A 94 1.35 5.26 10.03
C GLU A 94 1.79 6.68 10.43
N ALA A 95 3.10 6.94 10.42
CA ALA A 95 3.64 8.25 10.76
C ALA A 95 3.13 9.34 9.82
N GLU A 96 3.12 9.09 8.52
CA GLU A 96 2.60 10.08 7.57
C GLU A 96 1.07 10.24 7.68
N ALA A 97 0.35 9.15 7.89
CA ALA A 97 -1.10 9.21 8.11
C ALA A 97 -1.43 10.11 9.30
N LEU A 98 -0.72 9.96 10.41
CA LEU A 98 -0.90 10.80 11.59
C LEU A 98 -0.54 12.26 11.30
N GLU A 99 0.55 12.50 10.57
CA GLU A 99 0.97 13.84 10.17
C GLU A 99 -0.07 14.54 9.31
N ARG A 100 -0.78 13.80 8.48
CA ARG A 100 -1.87 14.31 7.65
C ARG A 100 -3.17 14.52 8.41
N GLY A 101 -3.23 14.11 9.67
CA GLY A 101 -4.42 14.26 10.53
C GLY A 101 -5.40 13.10 10.46
N CYS A 102 -4.98 11.95 9.93
CA CYS A 102 -5.86 10.77 9.87
C CYS A 102 -6.15 10.24 11.27
N THR A 103 -7.39 9.84 11.50
CA THR A 103 -7.83 9.23 12.75
C THR A 103 -8.06 7.73 12.61
N GLU A 104 -8.06 7.23 11.37
CA GLU A 104 -8.17 5.82 11.06
C GLU A 104 -7.13 5.45 10.02
N ILE A 105 -6.55 4.27 10.16
CA ILE A 105 -5.50 3.76 9.27
C ILE A 105 -5.88 2.34 8.88
N GLY A 106 -6.07 2.11 7.58
CA GLY A 106 -6.49 0.82 7.06
C GLY A 106 -5.39 0.11 6.29
N MET A 107 -5.37 -1.21 6.43
CA MET A 107 -4.53 -2.12 5.64
C MET A 107 -5.43 -3.16 5.01
N VAL A 108 -5.00 -3.71 3.87
CA VAL A 108 -5.76 -4.74 3.16
C VAL A 108 -4.97 -6.03 3.02
N CYS A 109 -5.67 -7.14 2.84
CA CYS A 109 -5.08 -8.44 2.51
C CYS A 109 -5.63 -8.88 1.17
N LEU A 110 -4.73 -9.21 0.22
CA LEU A 110 -5.14 -9.82 -1.03
C LEU A 110 -5.32 -11.33 -0.82
N GLU A 111 -6.45 -11.86 -1.26
CA GLU A 111 -6.72 -13.29 -1.17
C GLU A 111 -5.70 -14.14 -1.93
N SER A 112 -5.09 -13.58 -2.97
CA SER A 112 -4.08 -14.29 -3.78
C SER A 112 -2.69 -14.31 -3.14
N ILE A 113 -2.44 -13.58 -2.03
CA ILE A 113 -1.12 -13.48 -1.39
C ILE A 113 -1.25 -13.69 0.12
N ASN A 114 -1.14 -14.94 0.57
CA ASN A 114 -1.07 -15.32 1.99
C ASN A 114 -1.90 -14.46 2.95
N PRO A 115 -3.24 -14.37 2.79
CA PRO A 115 -4.06 -13.48 3.60
C PRO A 115 -4.04 -13.81 5.09
N GLU A 116 -3.91 -15.08 5.45
CA GLU A 116 -3.86 -15.50 6.86
C GLU A 116 -2.62 -14.98 7.57
N THR A 117 -1.45 -15.12 6.94
CA THR A 117 -0.19 -14.65 7.51
C THR A 117 -0.19 -13.13 7.63
N THR A 118 -0.65 -12.43 6.58
CA THR A 118 -0.74 -10.98 6.56
C THR A 118 -1.70 -10.47 7.64
N GLY A 119 -2.87 -11.11 7.77
CA GLY A 119 -3.85 -10.75 8.79
C GLY A 119 -3.31 -10.89 10.21
N LYS A 120 -2.51 -11.93 10.47
CA LYS A 120 -1.89 -12.11 11.79
C LYS A 120 -0.88 -11.01 12.10
N ILE A 121 -0.13 -10.55 11.10
CA ILE A 121 0.79 -9.43 11.27
C ILE A 121 0.01 -8.17 11.65
N TYR A 122 -1.09 -7.90 10.95
CA TYR A 122 -1.93 -6.74 11.23
C TYR A 122 -2.48 -6.78 12.65
N GLU A 123 -3.01 -7.91 13.09
CA GLU A 123 -3.57 -8.06 14.44
C GLU A 123 -2.52 -7.79 15.51
N LYS A 124 -1.29 -8.28 15.34
CA LYS A 124 -0.17 -8.02 16.26
C LYS A 124 0.18 -6.54 16.36
N LEU A 125 -0.09 -5.77 15.30
CA LEU A 125 0.19 -4.34 15.26
C LEU A 125 -1.00 -3.49 15.67
N GLY A 126 -2.07 -4.09 16.17
CA GLY A 126 -3.23 -3.38 16.70
C GLY A 126 -4.33 -3.13 15.69
N TYR A 127 -4.25 -3.71 14.49
CA TYR A 127 -5.33 -3.62 13.51
C TYR A 127 -6.40 -4.67 13.80
N ASN A 128 -7.66 -4.29 13.60
CA ASN A 128 -8.79 -5.21 13.73
C ASN A 128 -9.43 -5.41 12.37
N LYS A 129 -9.86 -6.64 12.11
CA LYS A 129 -10.59 -6.94 10.87
C LYS A 129 -11.88 -6.13 10.87
N HIS A 130 -12.07 -5.29 9.85
CA HIS A 130 -13.17 -4.33 9.80
C HIS A 130 -14.21 -4.67 8.73
N GLU A 131 -13.76 -5.03 7.52
CA GLU A 131 -14.67 -5.32 6.42
C GLU A 131 -14.08 -6.35 5.46
N THR A 132 -14.96 -6.92 4.62
CA THR A 132 -14.55 -7.79 3.52
C THR A 132 -14.98 -7.11 2.22
N HIS A 133 -14.06 -6.99 1.27
CA HIS A 133 -14.28 -6.31 0.00
C HIS A 133 -14.53 -7.34 -1.11
N TYR A 134 -15.62 -7.19 -1.83
CA TYR A 134 -15.98 -8.03 -2.97
C TYR A 134 -15.84 -7.23 -4.25
N ILE A 135 -15.17 -7.80 -5.26
CA ILE A 135 -14.95 -7.14 -6.54
C ILE A 135 -15.57 -7.97 -7.66
N LYS A 136 -16.27 -7.29 -8.56
CA LYS A 136 -16.76 -7.87 -9.80
C LYS A 136 -16.09 -7.13 -10.95
N GLU A 137 -15.44 -7.89 -11.82
CA GLU A 137 -14.85 -7.31 -13.02
C GLU A 137 -15.97 -7.00 -14.03
N VAL A 138 -15.94 -5.79 -14.59
CA VAL A 138 -16.95 -5.31 -15.54
C VAL A 138 -16.27 -5.08 -16.89
N LYS A 139 -16.86 -5.63 -17.94
CA LYS A 139 -16.33 -5.51 -19.29
C LYS A 139 -17.06 -4.43 -20.08
#